data_2d1494621d69967e66f63b48835519c0
#
_entry.id   2d1494621d69967e66f63b48835519c0
#
_cell.length_a   1.000
_cell.length_b   1.000
_cell.length_c   1.000
_cell.angle_alpha   90.00
_cell.angle_beta   90.00
_cell.angle_gamma   90.00
#
_symmetry.space_group_name_H-M   'P 1'
#
loop_
_entity.id
_entity.type
_entity.pdbx_description
1 polymer ?
#
loop_
_entity_poly.entity_id
_entity_poly.type
_entity_poly.pdbx_seq_one_letter_code
_entity_poly.pdbx_strand_id
1 'polypeptide(L)'
;MTTWTPASGTGVWSLLGAAAAEAVSHGSPGWIGLDAQHGFYDDRSMRDALHVVPEVDTLVRVCSLDPGEIGRALDAGARGVIVPMIESAGAAARAAAAVRYPPVGNRSWGPFAPYWGRTEIGAEEANRRAVCGAMVETRTGLDHVEEIAATPGVDMIFVGPYDLALSLGVALDELLAGDKGELRAIVSACRANDVIPGVYAGSPARARHLAGLGFEVLAARTDRDLLVDGVAALR
;
A
#
# COMPACT_ATOMS: atom_id res chain seq x y z
N MET A 1 -5.54 3.39 15.74
CA MET A 1 -4.77 4.00 14.65
C MET A 1 -3.34 3.50 14.71
N THR A 2 -2.76 3.17 13.56
CA THR A 2 -1.35 2.80 13.47
C THR A 2 -0.49 4.03 13.74
N THR A 3 0.69 3.81 14.32
CA THR A 3 1.73 4.87 14.47
C THR A 3 2.73 4.81 13.33
N TRP A 4 2.40 4.12 12.23
CA TRP A 4 3.33 3.95 11.12
C TRP A 4 3.55 5.26 10.38
N THR A 5 4.81 5.61 10.28
CA THR A 5 5.32 6.64 9.38
C THR A 5 6.52 6.02 8.68
N PRO A 6 6.53 5.91 7.35
CA PRO A 6 7.69 5.37 6.64
C PRO A 6 8.92 6.26 6.87
N ALA A 7 10.11 5.67 6.81
CA ALA A 7 11.38 6.38 6.97
C ALA A 7 11.52 7.57 5.98
N SER A 8 10.95 7.42 4.78
CA SER A 8 10.62 8.53 3.88
C SER A 8 9.30 8.21 3.18
N GLY A 9 8.55 9.22 2.76
CA GLY A 9 7.29 9.03 2.03
C GLY A 9 7.47 8.35 0.66
N THR A 10 8.70 8.30 0.13
CA THR A 10 8.99 7.75 -1.19
C THR A 10 9.40 6.29 -1.12
N GLY A 11 8.68 5.45 -1.84
CA GLY A 11 8.91 4.01 -1.92
C GLY A 11 9.02 3.49 -3.35
N VAL A 12 9.34 2.20 -3.45
CA VAL A 12 9.43 1.45 -4.71
C VAL A 12 8.29 0.43 -4.77
N TRP A 13 7.68 0.33 -5.94
CA TRP A 13 6.63 -0.65 -6.23
C TRP A 13 7.27 -1.86 -6.91
N SER A 14 7.34 -2.99 -6.22
CA SER A 14 7.99 -4.19 -6.69
C SER A 14 7.02 -5.11 -7.42
N LEU A 15 7.41 -5.50 -8.64
CA LEU A 15 6.66 -6.38 -9.53
C LEU A 15 7.39 -7.69 -9.78
N LEU A 16 8.75 -7.71 -9.71
CA LEU A 16 9.59 -8.73 -10.34
C LEU A 16 9.96 -9.91 -9.42
N GLY A 17 9.51 -9.90 -8.17
CA GLY A 17 9.75 -11.00 -7.24
C GLY A 17 10.90 -10.76 -6.26
N ALA A 18 11.21 -11.77 -5.44
CA ALA A 18 12.05 -11.66 -4.24
C ALA A 18 13.46 -11.09 -4.52
N ALA A 19 14.15 -11.56 -5.56
CA ALA A 19 15.49 -11.09 -5.87
C ALA A 19 15.55 -9.61 -6.26
N ALA A 20 14.52 -9.11 -6.96
CA ALA A 20 14.42 -7.69 -7.28
C ALA A 20 14.09 -6.85 -6.03
N ALA A 21 13.17 -7.33 -5.18
CA ALA A 21 12.84 -6.68 -3.92
C ALA A 21 14.07 -6.59 -2.98
N GLU A 22 14.88 -7.66 -2.89
CA GLU A 22 16.13 -7.67 -2.15
C GLU A 22 17.11 -6.62 -2.69
N ALA A 23 17.36 -6.62 -4.00
CA ALA A 23 18.25 -5.64 -4.63
C ALA A 23 17.78 -4.19 -4.39
N VAL A 24 16.47 -3.94 -4.49
CA VAL A 24 15.87 -2.63 -4.19
C VAL A 24 16.08 -2.24 -2.73
N SER A 25 15.97 -3.18 -1.79
CA SER A 25 16.11 -2.90 -0.35
C SER A 25 17.50 -2.36 0.01
N HIS A 26 18.55 -2.76 -0.70
CA HIS A 26 19.90 -2.24 -0.52
C HIS A 26 20.03 -0.75 -0.90
N GLY A 27 19.11 -0.21 -1.69
CA GLY A 27 19.00 1.21 -1.99
C GLY A 27 18.35 2.03 -0.88
N SER A 28 17.93 1.40 0.22
CA SER A 28 17.29 2.02 1.38
C SER A 28 16.07 2.90 1.01
N PRO A 29 15.09 2.38 0.26
CA PRO A 29 13.85 3.12 0.01
C PRO A 29 13.10 3.32 1.33
N GLY A 30 12.24 4.34 1.40
CA GLY A 30 11.43 4.59 2.59
C GLY A 30 10.45 3.45 2.92
N TRP A 31 10.01 2.74 1.90
CA TRP A 31 9.14 1.55 1.98
C TRP A 31 9.14 0.79 0.64
N ILE A 32 8.68 -0.46 0.65
CA ILE A 32 8.49 -1.28 -0.55
C ILE A 32 7.04 -1.74 -0.62
N GLY A 33 6.40 -1.57 -1.78
CA GLY A 33 5.11 -2.18 -2.08
C GLY A 33 5.30 -3.45 -2.90
N LEU A 34 4.91 -4.62 -2.39
CA LEU A 34 4.85 -5.85 -3.18
C LEU A 34 3.48 -5.96 -3.85
N ASP A 35 3.46 -6.09 -5.15
CA ASP A 35 2.23 -6.16 -5.93
C ASP A 35 1.83 -7.61 -6.19
N ALA A 36 0.99 -8.18 -5.33
CA ALA A 36 0.46 -9.52 -5.52
C ALA A 36 -0.76 -9.55 -6.47
N GLN A 37 -1.30 -8.40 -6.88
CA GLN A 37 -2.42 -8.34 -7.81
C GLN A 37 -1.99 -8.38 -9.28
N HIS A 38 -0.98 -7.57 -9.65
CA HIS A 38 -0.53 -7.43 -11.04
C HIS A 38 0.97 -7.67 -11.23
N GLY A 39 1.72 -7.96 -10.16
CA GLY A 39 3.12 -8.36 -10.21
C GLY A 39 3.30 -9.88 -10.32
N PHE A 40 4.55 -10.32 -10.24
CA PHE A 40 4.92 -11.75 -10.29
C PHE A 40 4.98 -12.37 -8.88
N TYR A 41 4.09 -11.92 -7.97
CA TYR A 41 4.02 -12.43 -6.61
C TYR A 41 2.81 -13.36 -6.45
N ASP A 42 3.10 -14.61 -6.21
CA ASP A 42 2.19 -15.58 -5.60
C ASP A 42 2.46 -15.66 -4.08
N ASP A 43 1.72 -16.50 -3.36
CA ASP A 43 1.89 -16.68 -1.93
C ASP A 43 3.32 -17.07 -1.53
N ARG A 44 4.01 -17.90 -2.32
CA ARG A 44 5.36 -18.35 -2.04
C ARG A 44 6.37 -17.22 -2.29
N SER A 45 6.36 -16.64 -3.48
CA SER A 45 7.31 -15.57 -3.85
C SER A 45 7.13 -14.30 -3.03
N MET A 46 5.89 -13.99 -2.58
CA MET A 46 5.61 -12.92 -1.61
C MET A 46 6.31 -13.19 -0.27
N ARG A 47 6.21 -14.42 0.26
CA ARG A 47 6.89 -14.80 1.51
C ARG A 47 8.40 -14.76 1.38
N ASP A 48 8.93 -15.26 0.25
CA ASP A 48 10.36 -15.23 -0.04
C ASP A 48 10.87 -13.77 -0.06
N ALA A 49 10.11 -12.84 -0.69
CA ALA A 49 10.45 -11.42 -0.70
C ALA A 49 10.41 -10.79 0.71
N LEU A 50 9.36 -11.06 1.48
CA LEU A 50 9.24 -10.54 2.86
C LEU A 50 10.35 -11.08 3.78
N HIS A 51 10.86 -12.28 3.50
CA HIS A 51 11.99 -12.85 4.23
C HIS A 51 13.30 -12.12 3.94
N VAL A 52 13.58 -11.79 2.68
CA VAL A 52 14.87 -11.19 2.27
C VAL A 52 14.93 -9.67 2.41
N VAL A 53 13.82 -9.00 2.77
CA VAL A 53 13.78 -7.53 2.99
C VAL A 53 13.36 -7.15 4.43
N PRO A 54 13.98 -7.70 5.47
CA PRO A 54 13.50 -7.55 6.85
C PRO A 54 13.64 -6.13 7.41
N GLU A 55 14.55 -5.33 6.88
CA GLU A 55 14.91 -4.00 7.39
C GLU A 55 14.07 -2.86 6.78
N VAL A 56 13.27 -3.16 5.75
CA VAL A 56 12.45 -2.15 5.07
C VAL A 56 10.97 -2.43 5.32
N ASP A 57 10.22 -1.41 5.73
CA ASP A 57 8.77 -1.52 5.85
C ASP A 57 8.16 -1.89 4.50
N THR A 58 7.47 -3.02 4.49
CA THR A 58 6.90 -3.59 3.28
C THR A 58 5.39 -3.67 3.38
N LEU A 59 4.68 -3.07 2.42
CA LEU A 59 3.25 -3.20 2.24
C LEU A 59 2.97 -4.19 1.11
N VAL A 60 1.92 -4.99 1.22
CA VAL A 60 1.50 -5.92 0.15
C VAL A 60 0.18 -5.44 -0.43
N ARG A 61 0.15 -5.15 -1.74
CA ARG A 61 -1.13 -5.05 -2.43
C ARG A 61 -1.63 -6.48 -2.68
N VAL A 62 -2.69 -6.87 -1.97
CA VAL A 62 -3.34 -8.17 -2.12
C VAL A 62 -4.20 -8.21 -3.39
N CYS A 63 -4.58 -9.41 -3.86
CA CYS A 63 -5.37 -9.54 -5.08
C CYS A 63 -6.80 -9.04 -4.91
N SER A 64 -7.35 -9.16 -3.69
CA SER A 64 -8.76 -8.86 -3.42
C SER A 64 -9.01 -8.58 -1.94
N LEU A 65 -10.26 -8.23 -1.60
CA LEU A 65 -10.74 -8.15 -0.22
C LEU A 65 -11.04 -9.57 0.32
N ASP A 66 -10.05 -10.45 0.28
CA ASP A 66 -10.11 -11.78 0.88
C ASP A 66 -9.36 -11.80 2.22
N PRO A 67 -10.02 -12.17 3.35
CA PRO A 67 -9.37 -12.22 4.66
C PRO A 67 -8.20 -13.21 4.73
N GLY A 68 -8.23 -14.28 3.92
CA GLY A 68 -7.15 -15.26 3.86
C GLY A 68 -5.90 -14.66 3.20
N GLU A 69 -6.03 -13.96 2.08
CA GLU A 69 -4.91 -13.26 1.42
C GLU A 69 -4.30 -12.19 2.33
N ILE A 70 -5.15 -11.37 2.96
CA ILE A 70 -4.75 -10.35 3.93
C ILE A 70 -3.98 -10.98 5.10
N GLY A 71 -4.53 -12.04 5.71
CA GLY A 71 -3.89 -12.75 6.81
C GLY A 71 -2.52 -13.31 6.42
N ARG A 72 -2.41 -13.97 5.25
CA ARG A 72 -1.15 -14.57 4.77
C ARG A 72 -0.04 -13.56 4.55
N ALA A 73 -0.35 -12.39 3.99
CA ALA A 73 0.63 -11.31 3.84
C ALA A 73 1.17 -10.82 5.19
N LEU A 74 0.27 -10.60 6.15
CA LEU A 74 0.63 -10.15 7.49
C LEU A 74 1.36 -11.23 8.31
N ASP A 75 0.99 -12.51 8.16
CA ASP A 75 1.65 -13.65 8.82
C ASP A 75 3.08 -13.83 8.32
N ALA A 76 3.32 -13.53 7.04
CA ALA A 76 4.65 -13.52 6.43
C ALA A 76 5.52 -12.34 6.88
N GLY A 77 4.95 -11.35 7.58
CA GLY A 77 5.68 -10.23 8.16
C GLY A 77 5.56 -8.91 7.41
N ALA A 78 4.58 -8.78 6.51
CA ALA A 78 4.25 -7.48 5.93
C ALA A 78 3.89 -6.47 7.04
N ARG A 79 4.32 -5.23 6.87
CA ARG A 79 3.95 -4.11 7.73
C ARG A 79 2.45 -3.81 7.64
N GLY A 80 1.87 -4.06 6.50
CA GLY A 80 0.46 -3.85 6.21
C GLY A 80 0.07 -4.33 4.84
N VAL A 81 -1.18 -4.10 4.50
CA VAL A 81 -1.73 -4.44 3.18
C VAL A 81 -2.37 -3.22 2.52
N ILE A 82 -2.40 -3.24 1.19
CA ILE A 82 -3.20 -2.34 0.37
C ILE A 82 -4.26 -3.21 -0.29
N VAL A 83 -5.53 -2.98 0.06
CA VAL A 83 -6.67 -3.76 -0.43
C VAL A 83 -7.30 -3.02 -1.61
N PRO A 84 -7.30 -3.62 -2.83
CA PRO A 84 -7.81 -2.97 -4.02
C PRO A 84 -9.34 -2.84 -4.01
N MET A 85 -9.88 -1.98 -4.90
CA MET A 85 -11.30 -1.86 -5.21
C MET A 85 -12.19 -1.59 -3.98
N ILE A 86 -11.76 -0.75 -3.06
CA ILE A 86 -12.59 -0.36 -1.91
C ILE A 86 -13.53 0.77 -2.32
N GLU A 87 -14.83 0.49 -2.35
CA GLU A 87 -15.88 1.36 -2.88
C GLU A 87 -16.91 1.82 -1.83
N SER A 88 -16.77 1.40 -0.58
CA SER A 88 -17.70 1.76 0.49
C SER A 88 -17.08 1.61 1.87
N ALA A 89 -17.65 2.30 2.87
CA ALA A 89 -17.29 2.13 4.28
C ALA A 89 -17.46 0.67 4.75
N GLY A 90 -18.47 -0.05 4.25
CA GLY A 90 -18.67 -1.46 4.58
C GLY A 90 -17.54 -2.36 4.05
N ALA A 91 -17.01 -2.10 2.86
CA ALA A 91 -15.84 -2.81 2.33
C ALA A 91 -14.59 -2.46 3.14
N ALA A 92 -14.38 -1.18 3.44
CA ALA A 92 -13.28 -0.70 4.27
C ALA A 92 -13.29 -1.32 5.67
N ALA A 93 -14.47 -1.43 6.30
CA ALA A 93 -14.61 -2.07 7.62
C ALA A 93 -14.26 -3.56 7.58
N ARG A 94 -14.62 -4.29 6.51
CA ARG A 94 -14.19 -5.70 6.34
C ARG A 94 -12.68 -5.82 6.18
N ALA A 95 -12.06 -4.95 5.40
CA ALA A 95 -10.60 -4.91 5.26
C ALA A 95 -9.92 -4.65 6.60
N ALA A 96 -10.36 -3.61 7.33
CA ALA A 96 -9.84 -3.27 8.65
C ALA A 96 -9.98 -4.41 9.67
N ALA A 97 -11.11 -5.12 9.65
CA ALA A 97 -11.33 -6.28 10.51
C ALA A 97 -10.42 -7.47 10.17
N ALA A 98 -10.16 -7.71 8.87
CA ALA A 98 -9.27 -8.79 8.41
C ALA A 98 -7.79 -8.54 8.75
N VAL A 99 -7.38 -7.29 8.91
CA VAL A 99 -6.01 -6.90 9.27
C VAL A 99 -5.71 -7.17 10.75
N ARG A 100 -6.70 -7.14 11.62
CA ARG A 100 -6.50 -7.13 13.07
C ARG A 100 -7.04 -8.37 13.77
N TYR A 101 -6.36 -8.77 14.81
CA TYR A 101 -6.79 -9.87 15.70
C TYR A 101 -7.96 -9.44 16.59
N PRO A 102 -8.78 -10.40 17.07
CA PRO A 102 -9.78 -10.14 18.10
C PRO A 102 -9.18 -9.47 19.36
N PRO A 103 -9.95 -8.63 20.07
CA PRO A 103 -11.36 -8.27 19.82
C PRO A 103 -11.57 -7.14 18.79
N VAL A 104 -10.50 -6.54 18.27
CA VAL A 104 -10.54 -5.38 17.36
C VAL A 104 -10.95 -5.79 15.95
N GLY A 105 -10.57 -6.99 15.53
CA GLY A 105 -10.87 -7.56 14.22
C GLY A 105 -11.17 -9.05 14.29
N ASN A 106 -10.96 -9.75 13.16
CA ASN A 106 -11.27 -11.17 13.02
C ASN A 106 -10.15 -11.99 12.36
N ARG A 107 -8.93 -11.42 12.24
CA ARG A 107 -7.76 -12.13 11.70
C ARG A 107 -7.47 -13.39 12.52
N SER A 108 -7.23 -14.51 11.85
CA SER A 108 -6.77 -15.75 12.49
C SER A 108 -5.30 -15.63 12.90
N TRP A 109 -4.92 -16.26 14.02
CA TRP A 109 -3.54 -16.28 14.51
C TRP A 109 -2.69 -17.30 13.74
N GLY A 110 -1.60 -16.86 13.12
CA GLY A 110 -0.68 -17.75 12.39
C GLY A 110 0.60 -17.06 11.89
N PRO A 111 1.31 -16.25 12.74
CA PRO A 111 2.49 -15.53 12.28
C PRO A 111 3.63 -16.46 11.89
N PHE A 112 4.16 -16.33 10.68
CA PHE A 112 5.32 -17.07 10.17
C PHE A 112 6.64 -16.33 10.35
N ALA A 113 6.63 -15.01 10.40
CA ALA A 113 7.84 -14.20 10.47
C ALA A 113 8.81 -14.59 11.59
N PRO A 114 8.36 -15.04 12.78
CA PRO A 114 9.25 -15.52 13.81
C PRO A 114 10.09 -16.75 13.43
N TYR A 115 9.58 -17.63 12.55
CA TYR A 115 10.34 -18.79 12.05
C TYR A 115 11.54 -18.38 11.20
N TRP A 116 11.57 -17.13 10.72
CA TRP A 116 12.67 -16.55 9.96
C TRP A 116 13.55 -15.61 10.79
N GLY A 117 13.46 -15.70 12.12
CA GLY A 117 14.28 -14.92 13.04
C GLY A 117 13.77 -13.51 13.35
N ARG A 118 12.57 -13.14 12.89
CA ARG A 118 11.94 -11.89 13.34
C ARG A 118 11.44 -12.01 14.76
N THR A 119 11.41 -10.90 15.49
CA THR A 119 10.89 -10.86 16.85
C THR A 119 9.41 -11.25 16.85
N GLU A 120 9.06 -12.22 17.69
CA GLU A 120 7.66 -12.55 17.97
C GLU A 120 7.00 -11.41 18.74
N ILE A 121 5.80 -11.01 18.30
CA ILE A 121 5.00 -9.98 18.95
C ILE A 121 3.60 -10.52 19.24
N GLY A 122 3.00 -10.08 20.35
CA GLY A 122 1.63 -10.45 20.70
C GLY A 122 0.58 -9.76 19.84
N ALA A 123 -0.66 -10.27 19.91
CA ALA A 123 -1.79 -9.78 19.09
C ALA A 123 -2.05 -8.28 19.25
N GLU A 124 -1.94 -7.73 20.46
CA GLU A 124 -2.16 -6.32 20.74
C GLU A 124 -1.12 -5.44 20.03
N GLU A 125 0.16 -5.81 20.10
CA GLU A 125 1.22 -5.09 19.39
C GLU A 125 1.09 -5.24 17.87
N ALA A 126 0.77 -6.44 17.39
CA ALA A 126 0.49 -6.70 15.98
C ALA A 126 -0.65 -5.82 15.47
N ASN A 127 -1.75 -5.67 16.24
CA ASN A 127 -2.87 -4.79 15.90
C ASN A 127 -2.46 -3.31 15.81
N ARG A 128 -1.58 -2.85 16.70
CA ARG A 128 -1.07 -1.47 16.65
C ARG A 128 -0.15 -1.21 15.48
N ARG A 129 0.64 -2.22 15.10
CA ARG A 129 1.63 -2.08 14.03
C ARG A 129 1.05 -2.20 12.63
N ALA A 130 0.05 -3.06 12.45
CA ALA A 130 -0.48 -3.37 11.13
C ALA A 130 -1.12 -2.14 10.46
N VAL A 131 -0.82 -1.95 9.19
CA VAL A 131 -1.40 -0.90 8.34
C VAL A 131 -2.49 -1.49 7.46
N CYS A 132 -3.69 -0.92 7.52
CA CYS A 132 -4.79 -1.20 6.62
C CYS A 132 -4.91 -0.06 5.59
N GLY A 133 -4.44 -0.29 4.38
CA GLY A 133 -4.60 0.62 3.25
C GLY A 133 -5.83 0.25 2.43
N ALA A 134 -6.79 1.16 2.31
CA ALA A 134 -7.92 1.04 1.40
C ALA A 134 -7.56 1.69 0.06
N MET A 135 -7.58 0.91 -1.05
CA MET A 135 -7.26 1.46 -2.35
C MET A 135 -8.52 2.02 -3.01
N VAL A 136 -8.49 3.32 -3.30
CA VAL A 136 -9.53 4.06 -4.01
C VAL A 136 -9.07 4.26 -5.46
N GLU A 137 -9.77 3.60 -6.37
CA GLU A 137 -9.39 3.52 -7.78
C GLU A 137 -10.59 3.48 -8.74
N THR A 138 -11.79 3.79 -8.21
CA THR A 138 -13.01 3.90 -9.00
C THR A 138 -13.76 5.19 -8.66
N ARG A 139 -14.67 5.61 -9.56
CA ARG A 139 -15.59 6.71 -9.28
C ARG A 139 -16.40 6.46 -8.00
N THR A 140 -16.94 5.26 -7.85
CA THR A 140 -17.71 4.89 -6.66
C THR A 140 -16.87 5.03 -5.38
N GLY A 141 -15.62 4.53 -5.39
CA GLY A 141 -14.71 4.69 -4.26
C GLY A 141 -14.38 6.15 -3.97
N LEU A 142 -14.20 6.98 -5.01
CA LEU A 142 -13.98 8.41 -4.87
C LEU A 142 -15.20 9.13 -4.28
N ASP A 143 -16.39 8.80 -4.75
CA ASP A 143 -17.65 9.41 -4.28
C ASP A 143 -17.93 9.09 -2.79
N HIS A 144 -17.39 7.97 -2.28
CA HIS A 144 -17.50 7.54 -0.86
C HIS A 144 -16.22 7.74 -0.04
N VAL A 145 -15.22 8.48 -0.55
CA VAL A 145 -13.89 8.55 0.07
C VAL A 145 -13.91 9.08 1.51
N GLU A 146 -14.81 10.00 1.83
CA GLU A 146 -14.98 10.55 3.19
C GLU A 146 -15.44 9.45 4.15
N GLU A 147 -16.44 8.64 3.76
CA GLU A 147 -16.95 7.54 4.56
C GLU A 147 -15.92 6.42 4.73
N ILE A 148 -15.15 6.13 3.66
CA ILE A 148 -14.06 5.15 3.69
C ILE A 148 -12.97 5.62 4.65
N ALA A 149 -12.53 6.88 4.55
CA ALA A 149 -11.52 7.46 5.43
C ALA A 149 -11.99 7.53 6.90
N ALA A 150 -13.27 7.79 7.15
CA ALA A 150 -13.85 7.81 8.48
C ALA A 150 -14.05 6.41 9.11
N THR A 151 -13.82 5.33 8.35
CA THR A 151 -14.02 3.96 8.82
C THR A 151 -12.98 3.58 9.87
N PRO A 152 -13.37 3.18 11.09
CA PRO A 152 -12.43 2.79 12.14
C PRO A 152 -11.51 1.63 11.68
N GLY A 153 -10.21 1.82 11.84
CA GLY A 153 -9.20 0.81 11.48
C GLY A 153 -8.68 0.91 10.06
N VAL A 154 -9.17 1.83 9.23
CA VAL A 154 -8.47 2.29 8.02
C VAL A 154 -7.35 3.23 8.44
N ASP A 155 -6.12 2.94 8.03
CA ASP A 155 -4.93 3.73 8.36
C ASP A 155 -4.44 4.56 7.17
N MET A 156 -4.77 4.13 5.95
CA MET A 156 -4.31 4.76 4.72
C MET A 156 -5.37 4.66 3.63
N ILE A 157 -5.59 5.74 2.89
CA ILE A 157 -6.22 5.70 1.56
C ILE A 157 -5.10 5.69 0.53
N PHE A 158 -5.03 4.63 -0.28
CA PHE A 158 -4.05 4.54 -1.37
C PHE A 158 -4.76 4.72 -2.72
N VAL A 159 -4.27 5.65 -3.53
CA VAL A 159 -4.87 5.94 -4.85
C VAL A 159 -4.23 5.07 -5.92
N GLY A 160 -5.06 4.31 -6.66
CA GLY A 160 -4.72 3.65 -7.91
C GLY A 160 -5.07 4.57 -9.11
N PRO A 161 -4.15 5.44 -9.57
CA PRO A 161 -4.53 6.52 -10.47
C PRO A 161 -4.86 6.04 -11.88
N TYR A 162 -4.34 4.90 -12.32
CA TYR A 162 -4.64 4.36 -13.65
C TYR A 162 -6.11 3.93 -13.74
N ASP A 163 -6.56 3.10 -12.80
CA ASP A 163 -7.94 2.62 -12.77
C ASP A 163 -8.90 3.75 -12.42
N LEU A 164 -8.51 4.67 -11.54
CA LEU A 164 -9.30 5.84 -11.23
C LEU A 164 -9.50 6.73 -12.47
N ALA A 165 -8.45 6.99 -13.25
CA ALA A 165 -8.55 7.78 -14.48
C ALA A 165 -9.46 7.10 -15.51
N LEU A 166 -9.33 5.77 -15.68
CA LEU A 166 -10.21 4.97 -16.54
C LEU A 166 -11.67 5.05 -16.06
N SER A 167 -11.91 4.89 -14.77
CA SER A 167 -13.25 4.95 -14.18
C SER A 167 -13.90 6.33 -14.30
N LEU A 168 -13.09 7.38 -14.26
CA LEU A 168 -13.53 8.78 -14.43
C LEU A 168 -13.69 9.17 -15.92
N GLY A 169 -13.10 8.41 -16.85
CA GLY A 169 -13.11 8.74 -18.27
C GLY A 169 -12.19 9.93 -18.62
N VAL A 170 -11.09 10.10 -17.87
CA VAL A 170 -10.11 11.17 -18.09
C VAL A 170 -8.73 10.61 -18.40
N ALA A 171 -7.84 11.44 -18.97
CA ALA A 171 -6.45 11.05 -19.16
C ALA A 171 -5.72 10.98 -17.80
N LEU A 172 -4.78 10.02 -17.66
CA LEU A 172 -3.98 9.86 -16.45
C LEU A 172 -3.24 11.15 -16.05
N ASP A 173 -2.64 11.84 -17.03
CA ASP A 173 -1.91 13.08 -16.75
C ASP A 173 -2.84 14.22 -16.30
N GLU A 174 -4.07 14.24 -16.78
CA GLU A 174 -5.11 15.18 -16.35
C GLU A 174 -5.51 14.92 -14.89
N LEU A 175 -5.74 13.67 -14.52
CA LEU A 175 -6.01 13.30 -13.12
C LEU A 175 -4.83 13.68 -12.21
N LEU A 176 -3.62 13.30 -12.60
CA LEU A 176 -2.41 13.50 -11.79
C LEU A 176 -1.97 14.96 -11.69
N ALA A 177 -2.41 15.84 -12.61
CA ALA A 177 -2.24 17.27 -12.45
C ALA A 177 -2.95 17.82 -11.21
N GLY A 178 -4.05 17.17 -10.79
CA GLY A 178 -4.80 17.53 -9.58
C GLY A 178 -5.63 18.81 -9.69
N ASP A 179 -5.78 19.35 -10.91
CA ASP A 179 -6.44 20.65 -11.14
C ASP A 179 -7.96 20.57 -10.94
N LYS A 180 -8.57 19.42 -11.22
CA LYS A 180 -10.02 19.20 -11.11
C LYS A 180 -10.49 18.91 -9.68
N GLY A 181 -9.60 18.67 -8.74
CA GLY A 181 -9.92 18.58 -7.31
C GLY A 181 -10.10 17.17 -6.75
N GLU A 182 -10.18 16.11 -7.59
CA GLU A 182 -10.39 14.72 -7.11
C GLU A 182 -9.32 14.28 -6.11
N LEU A 183 -8.04 14.49 -6.48
CA LEU A 183 -6.91 14.12 -5.60
C LEU A 183 -6.87 14.98 -4.34
N ARG A 184 -7.29 16.26 -4.42
CA ARG A 184 -7.39 17.14 -3.25
C ARG A 184 -8.53 16.72 -2.33
N ALA A 185 -9.64 16.25 -2.86
CA ALA A 185 -10.75 15.72 -2.08
C ALA A 185 -10.31 14.49 -1.27
N ILE A 186 -9.55 13.58 -1.89
CA ILE A 186 -8.97 12.41 -1.19
C ILE A 186 -8.04 12.85 -0.06
N VAL A 187 -7.11 13.76 -0.33
CA VAL A 187 -6.19 14.28 0.70
C VAL A 187 -6.94 14.98 1.82
N SER A 188 -8.00 15.74 1.49
CA SER A 188 -8.85 16.40 2.49
C SER A 188 -9.58 15.41 3.38
N ALA A 189 -10.18 14.36 2.79
CA ALA A 189 -10.85 13.29 3.52
C ALA A 189 -9.87 12.55 4.47
N CYS A 190 -8.65 12.27 3.99
CA CYS A 190 -7.61 11.65 4.81
C CYS A 190 -7.25 12.53 6.02
N ARG A 191 -6.98 13.81 5.80
CA ARG A 191 -6.60 14.75 6.87
C ARG A 191 -7.71 14.95 7.91
N ALA A 192 -8.96 14.97 7.45
CA ALA A 192 -10.10 15.12 8.36
C ALA A 192 -10.28 13.93 9.32
N ASN A 193 -9.68 12.77 9.00
CA ASN A 193 -9.85 11.53 9.74
C ASN A 193 -8.52 10.95 10.27
N ASP A 194 -7.41 11.70 10.23
CA ASP A 194 -6.07 11.26 10.62
C ASP A 194 -5.63 9.97 9.89
N VAL A 195 -5.96 9.87 8.61
CA VAL A 195 -5.62 8.76 7.70
C VAL A 195 -4.53 9.20 6.73
N ILE A 196 -3.58 8.32 6.44
CA ILE A 196 -2.43 8.62 5.58
C ILE A 196 -2.86 8.65 4.10
N PRO A 197 -2.63 9.73 3.36
CA PRO A 197 -2.87 9.76 1.91
C PRO A 197 -1.69 9.15 1.15
N GLY A 198 -1.92 8.04 0.45
CA GLY A 198 -0.95 7.34 -0.39
C GLY A 198 -1.34 7.35 -1.86
N VAL A 199 -0.38 7.23 -2.77
CA VAL A 199 -0.64 7.18 -4.21
C VAL A 199 0.49 6.50 -5.00
N TYR A 200 0.11 5.80 -6.07
CA TYR A 200 1.06 5.35 -7.07
C TYR A 200 1.43 6.51 -8.01
N ALA A 201 2.62 7.05 -7.86
CA ALA A 201 3.09 8.19 -8.66
C ALA A 201 3.74 7.79 -9.99
N GLY A 202 4.41 6.63 -10.04
CA GLY A 202 5.03 6.06 -11.24
C GLY A 202 6.30 6.77 -11.73
N SER A 203 6.60 7.98 -11.23
CA SER A 203 7.86 8.67 -11.50
C SER A 203 8.26 9.60 -10.37
N PRO A 204 9.57 9.88 -10.18
CA PRO A 204 10.05 10.81 -9.15
C PRO A 204 9.52 12.25 -9.35
N ALA A 205 9.30 12.67 -10.59
CA ALA A 205 8.75 13.99 -10.87
C ALA A 205 7.29 14.11 -10.41
N ARG A 206 6.46 13.12 -10.75
CA ARG A 206 5.07 13.05 -10.27
C ARG A 206 5.00 12.90 -8.76
N ALA A 207 5.91 12.08 -8.15
CA ALA A 207 5.95 11.93 -6.70
C ALA A 207 6.18 13.27 -5.99
N ARG A 208 7.11 14.10 -6.47
CA ARG A 208 7.33 15.45 -5.91
C ARG A 208 6.10 16.35 -6.07
N HIS A 209 5.44 16.30 -7.23
CA HIS A 209 4.21 17.07 -7.47
C HIS A 209 3.09 16.64 -6.52
N LEU A 210 2.83 15.34 -6.41
CA LEU A 210 1.79 14.76 -5.56
C LEU A 210 2.07 14.98 -4.06
N ALA A 211 3.35 14.97 -3.64
CA ALA A 211 3.73 15.38 -2.29
C ALA A 211 3.34 16.85 -2.04
N GLY A 212 3.49 17.73 -3.04
CA GLY A 212 3.01 19.12 -2.98
C GLY A 212 1.49 19.27 -2.86
N LEU A 213 0.71 18.28 -3.34
CA LEU A 213 -0.73 18.20 -3.12
C LEU A 213 -1.10 17.68 -1.72
N GLY A 214 -0.14 17.05 -1.02
CA GLY A 214 -0.31 16.56 0.34
C GLY A 214 -0.32 15.05 0.48
N PHE A 215 0.04 14.28 -0.55
CA PHE A 215 0.27 12.86 -0.41
C PHE A 215 1.56 12.58 0.38
N GLU A 216 1.53 11.58 1.25
CA GLU A 216 2.60 11.26 2.18
C GLU A 216 3.31 9.94 1.85
N VAL A 217 2.60 8.97 1.27
CA VAL A 217 3.13 7.66 0.87
C VAL A 217 3.06 7.54 -0.65
N LEU A 218 4.22 7.55 -1.30
CA LEU A 218 4.34 7.70 -2.75
C LEU A 218 5.15 6.54 -3.35
N ALA A 219 4.51 5.70 -4.18
CA ALA A 219 5.21 4.73 -5.00
C ALA A 219 5.81 5.44 -6.22
N ALA A 220 7.10 5.81 -6.15
CA ALA A 220 7.71 6.70 -7.13
C ALA A 220 8.25 5.97 -8.37
N ARG A 221 8.55 4.67 -8.27
CA ARG A 221 9.09 3.88 -9.37
C ARG A 221 8.77 2.40 -9.16
N THR A 222 8.73 1.62 -10.25
CA THR A 222 8.77 0.16 -10.14
C THR A 222 10.21 -0.35 -10.15
N ASP A 223 10.45 -1.53 -9.58
CA ASP A 223 11.73 -2.25 -9.70
C ASP A 223 12.08 -2.51 -11.18
N ARG A 224 11.08 -2.84 -12.02
CA ARG A 224 11.24 -2.98 -13.46
C ARG A 224 11.79 -1.69 -14.10
N ASP A 225 11.20 -0.55 -13.78
CA ASP A 225 11.61 0.72 -14.38
C ASP A 225 13.01 1.13 -13.91
N LEU A 226 13.35 0.86 -12.65
CA LEU A 226 14.71 1.10 -12.13
C LEU A 226 15.77 0.28 -12.92
N LEU A 227 15.46 -0.97 -13.25
CA LEU A 227 16.35 -1.78 -14.08
C LEU A 227 16.49 -1.23 -15.51
N VAL A 228 15.37 -0.83 -16.13
CA VAL A 228 15.37 -0.24 -17.48
C VAL A 228 16.16 1.07 -17.51
N ASP A 229 15.93 1.95 -16.53
CA ASP A 229 16.64 3.23 -16.41
C ASP A 229 18.13 3.00 -16.16
N GLY A 230 18.50 2.03 -15.31
CA GLY A 230 19.89 1.67 -15.04
C GLY A 230 20.61 1.19 -16.31
N VAL A 231 19.98 0.35 -17.12
CA VAL A 231 20.54 -0.09 -18.41
C VAL A 231 20.64 1.07 -19.41
N ALA A 232 19.63 1.95 -19.45
CA ALA A 232 19.66 3.12 -20.33
C ALA A 232 20.80 4.09 -20.00
N ALA A 233 21.15 4.21 -18.72
CA ALA A 233 22.27 5.05 -18.25
C ALA A 233 23.66 4.52 -18.64
N LEU A 234 23.78 3.31 -19.18
CA LEU A 234 25.05 2.75 -19.70
C LEU A 234 25.37 3.23 -21.13
N ARG A 235 24.48 3.95 -21.77
CA ARG A 235 24.64 4.47 -23.16
C ARG A 235 25.04 5.93 -23.15
#